data_bc97e2552689a93b376dbf2ac20231c6
#
_entry.id   bc97e2552689a93b376dbf2ac20231c6
#
_cell.length_a   1.000
_cell.length_b   1.000
_cell.length_c   1.000
_cell.angle_alpha   90.00
_cell.angle_beta   90.00
_cell.angle_gamma   90.00
#
_symmetry.space_group_name_H-M   'P 1'
#
loop_
_entity.id
_entity.type
_entity.pdbx_description
1 polymer ?
#
loop_
_entity_poly.entity_id
_entity_poly.type
_entity_poly.pdbx_seq_one_letter_code
_entity_poly.pdbx_strand_id
1 'polypeptide(L)'
;MKTVFPFLPEAVLALLIAACTGNSETKAIGEDEKPNVLFIAVDDLNDWIGVLGGHPQAKTPNMDRLASRGVIFSNAHCQSSVCNPSRASLMTSLYPSTSGIYFLSPDVKESPVASKSIVIPRRFEKEGFNVFAAGKLFHNARGINEYHVPNYAGQFGHFGPMPKEKLSSFPGHRLWDWGVYPDRDDQMPDHKIASWAEERLAETQEQPFWMGVGFYRPHVPQFAPKKWFDMHPIESIQLPKVISDDLSDISSYGVDITRLKHIAPTYEWVTENEEWKPLVQSYLACVSFVDAQIGRVLAALDEGEYGDRTYVVLFSDHGFHLGEKERFAKRSLWEDGTRVPLIIVGPNIPEGKVCAKPVQLLDIYPTLLELTNLEADPRHEGRSLVPLLKDVEADWPYMARSNFGPGNDTIISEQYRYIQYNDGSEEFYDHSKDPQEWRNVIDHADYE
;
A
#
# COMPACT_ATOMS: atom_id res chain seq x y z
N MET A 1 -19.98 -81.85 -4.99
CA MET A 1 -18.56 -81.60 -4.95
C MET A 1 -18.40 -80.15 -4.48
N LYS A 2 -18.06 -79.94 -3.19
CA LYS A 2 -17.81 -78.66 -2.57
C LYS A 2 -16.30 -78.46 -2.53
N THR A 3 -15.78 -77.48 -3.21
CA THR A 3 -14.35 -77.12 -3.14
C THR A 3 -14.23 -75.94 -2.18
N VAL A 4 -13.50 -76.15 -1.11
CA VAL A 4 -13.17 -75.21 -0.06
C VAL A 4 -11.86 -74.53 -0.43
N PHE A 5 -11.80 -73.17 -0.47
CA PHE A 5 -10.59 -72.37 -0.57
C PHE A 5 -10.17 -71.93 0.83
N PRO A 6 -8.85 -71.98 1.18
CA PRO A 6 -8.39 -71.55 2.47
C PRO A 6 -8.15 -70.03 2.55
N PHE A 7 -8.48 -69.49 3.72
CA PHE A 7 -8.17 -68.11 4.11
C PHE A 7 -6.67 -67.90 4.29
N LEU A 8 -6.14 -66.84 3.70
CA LEU A 8 -4.84 -66.26 4.02
C LEU A 8 -5.03 -65.08 4.98
N PRO A 9 -4.16 -64.86 6.00
CA PRO A 9 -4.31 -63.75 6.94
C PRO A 9 -3.82 -62.43 6.34
N GLU A 10 -4.60 -61.40 6.60
CA GLU A 10 -4.25 -60.00 6.29
C GLU A 10 -3.03 -59.54 7.10
N ALA A 11 -1.95 -59.18 6.38
CA ALA A 11 -0.84 -58.45 6.95
C ALA A 11 -1.21 -56.98 7.09
N VAL A 12 -1.39 -56.50 8.31
CA VAL A 12 -1.58 -55.09 8.64
C VAL A 12 -0.28 -54.35 8.36
N LEU A 13 -0.25 -53.60 7.26
CA LEU A 13 0.81 -52.65 6.95
C LEU A 13 0.54 -51.33 7.69
N ALA A 14 1.10 -51.22 8.90
CA ALA A 14 1.08 -49.96 9.64
C ALA A 14 2.02 -48.94 8.94
N LEU A 15 1.47 -48.04 8.16
CA LEU A 15 2.18 -46.85 7.64
C LEU A 15 2.38 -45.87 8.83
N LEU A 16 3.63 -45.76 9.32
CA LEU A 16 4.04 -44.68 10.19
C LEU A 16 4.02 -43.37 9.37
N ILE A 17 2.95 -42.59 9.51
CA ILE A 17 2.95 -41.19 9.13
C ILE A 17 3.69 -40.43 10.21
N ALA A 18 4.98 -40.15 9.98
CA ALA A 18 5.72 -39.19 10.78
C ALA A 18 5.15 -37.80 10.44
N ALA A 19 4.23 -37.32 11.25
CA ALA A 19 3.81 -35.93 11.24
C ALA A 19 5.01 -35.09 11.70
N CYS A 20 5.70 -34.44 10.76
CA CYS A 20 6.57 -33.30 11.07
C CYS A 20 5.71 -32.16 11.53
N THR A 21 5.29 -32.14 12.77
CA THR A 21 4.86 -30.92 13.46
C THR A 21 6.13 -30.15 13.83
N GLY A 22 6.65 -29.42 12.89
CA GLY A 22 7.60 -28.36 13.16
C GLY A 22 6.86 -27.27 13.94
N ASN A 23 6.88 -27.33 15.25
CA ASN A 23 6.68 -26.15 16.07
C ASN A 23 7.86 -25.24 15.76
N SER A 24 7.67 -24.23 14.92
CA SER A 24 8.53 -23.07 14.91
C SER A 24 8.24 -22.30 16.20
N GLU A 25 8.96 -22.63 17.28
CA GLU A 25 9.08 -21.73 18.42
C GLU A 25 9.67 -20.44 17.86
N THR A 26 8.86 -19.40 17.71
CA THR A 26 9.32 -18.04 17.45
C THR A 26 10.32 -17.70 18.56
N LYS A 27 11.59 -17.63 18.20
CA LYS A 27 12.67 -17.29 19.11
C LYS A 27 12.40 -15.86 19.59
N ALA A 28 12.03 -15.71 20.84
CA ALA A 28 11.86 -14.38 21.41
C ALA A 28 13.18 -13.61 21.24
N ILE A 29 13.10 -12.40 20.73
CA ILE A 29 14.26 -11.48 20.65
C ILE A 29 14.77 -11.32 22.07
N GLY A 30 16.08 -11.48 22.29
CA GLY A 30 16.70 -11.23 23.59
C GLY A 30 16.41 -9.80 24.06
N GLU A 31 16.22 -9.58 25.35
CA GLU A 31 15.86 -8.26 25.93
C GLU A 31 16.81 -7.11 25.50
N ASP A 32 18.03 -7.45 25.05
CA ASP A 32 19.07 -6.50 24.61
C ASP A 32 19.22 -6.38 23.08
N GLU A 33 18.51 -7.20 22.27
CA GLU A 33 18.63 -7.17 20.81
C GLU A 33 17.56 -6.27 20.18
N LYS A 34 17.98 -5.20 19.48
CA LYS A 34 17.06 -4.37 18.68
C LYS A 34 16.61 -5.15 17.44
N PRO A 35 15.29 -5.20 17.14
CA PRO A 35 14.78 -5.82 15.91
C PRO A 35 15.14 -5.00 14.67
N ASN A 36 15.16 -5.67 13.53
CA ASN A 36 15.27 -5.01 12.23
C ASN A 36 13.92 -4.48 11.75
N VAL A 37 13.96 -3.60 10.76
CA VAL A 37 12.76 -3.09 10.07
C VAL A 37 12.93 -3.23 8.56
N LEU A 38 12.01 -3.91 7.91
CA LEU A 38 11.82 -3.91 6.46
C LEU A 38 10.57 -3.10 6.11
N PHE A 39 10.79 -1.96 5.46
CA PHE A 39 9.77 -0.96 5.17
C PHE A 39 9.48 -0.94 3.66
N ILE A 40 8.34 -1.54 3.25
CA ILE A 40 7.96 -1.74 1.86
C ILE A 40 6.85 -0.76 1.49
N ALA A 41 7.17 0.20 0.62
CA ALA A 41 6.23 1.18 0.09
C ALA A 41 5.85 0.83 -1.35
N VAL A 42 4.56 0.84 -1.67
CA VAL A 42 4.03 0.62 -3.02
C VAL A 42 3.33 1.88 -3.50
N ASP A 43 3.54 2.30 -4.75
CA ASP A 43 3.02 3.56 -5.28
C ASP A 43 1.69 3.34 -6.03
N ASP A 44 0.64 4.08 -5.67
CA ASP A 44 -0.69 4.01 -6.31
C ASP A 44 -1.44 2.65 -6.12
N LEU A 45 -1.11 1.82 -5.13
CA LEU A 45 -1.80 0.57 -4.90
C LEU A 45 -3.06 0.80 -4.04
N ASN A 46 -4.24 0.61 -4.65
CA ASN A 46 -5.51 0.62 -3.93
C ASN A 46 -5.78 -0.72 -3.22
N ASP A 47 -7.01 -0.97 -2.79
CA ASP A 47 -7.42 -2.18 -2.10
C ASP A 47 -7.53 -3.43 -3.01
N TRP A 48 -7.08 -3.36 -4.27
CA TRP A 48 -7.09 -4.48 -5.22
C TRP A 48 -5.96 -5.48 -4.94
N ILE A 49 -5.96 -5.99 -3.71
CA ILE A 49 -5.18 -7.14 -3.26
C ILE A 49 -6.12 -8.23 -2.76
N GLY A 50 -5.71 -9.49 -2.84
CA GLY A 50 -6.58 -10.63 -2.54
C GLY A 50 -7.21 -10.55 -1.15
N VAL A 51 -6.40 -10.26 -0.13
CA VAL A 51 -6.82 -10.21 1.28
C VAL A 51 -7.79 -9.04 1.60
N LEU A 52 -7.80 -7.95 0.83
CA LEU A 52 -8.75 -6.84 0.98
C LEU A 52 -9.98 -6.98 0.08
N GLY A 53 -9.89 -7.78 -0.97
CA GLY A 53 -11.01 -8.13 -1.84
C GLY A 53 -11.55 -7.00 -2.73
N GLY A 54 -10.81 -5.91 -2.92
CA GLY A 54 -11.26 -4.75 -3.71
C GLY A 54 -11.56 -5.09 -5.17
N HIS A 55 -10.88 -6.08 -5.74
CA HIS A 55 -11.20 -6.59 -7.08
C HIS A 55 -11.12 -8.12 -7.13
N PRO A 56 -12.15 -8.82 -7.68
CA PRO A 56 -12.22 -10.28 -7.66
C PRO A 56 -11.14 -10.98 -8.50
N GLN A 57 -10.47 -10.25 -9.38
CA GLN A 57 -9.42 -10.78 -10.26
C GLN A 57 -8.01 -10.34 -9.81
N ALA A 58 -7.86 -9.67 -8.68
CA ALA A 58 -6.55 -9.37 -8.12
C ALA A 58 -5.78 -10.67 -7.80
N LYS A 59 -4.50 -10.72 -8.18
CA LYS A 59 -3.63 -11.87 -7.95
C LYS A 59 -2.37 -11.42 -7.22
N THR A 60 -2.43 -11.53 -5.89
CA THR A 60 -1.39 -11.04 -4.96
C THR A 60 -0.99 -12.09 -3.94
N PRO A 61 -0.58 -13.31 -4.36
CA PRO A 61 -0.32 -14.41 -3.43
C PRO A 61 0.79 -14.12 -2.41
N ASN A 62 1.73 -13.20 -2.70
CA ASN A 62 2.82 -12.86 -1.79
C ASN A 62 2.38 -11.86 -0.72
N MET A 63 1.59 -10.83 -1.09
CA MET A 63 0.98 -9.91 -0.12
C MET A 63 -0.04 -10.65 0.76
N ASP A 64 -0.84 -11.55 0.18
CA ASP A 64 -1.80 -12.37 0.91
C ASP A 64 -1.10 -13.30 1.92
N ARG A 65 0.03 -13.92 1.52
CA ARG A 65 0.89 -14.71 2.41
C ARG A 65 1.49 -13.84 3.52
N LEU A 66 1.95 -12.63 3.21
CA LEU A 66 2.45 -11.71 4.24
C LEU A 66 1.35 -11.37 5.23
N ALA A 67 0.14 -11.04 4.79
CA ALA A 67 -0.99 -10.73 5.66
C ALA A 67 -1.37 -11.91 6.57
N SER A 68 -1.23 -13.15 6.11
CA SER A 68 -1.49 -14.33 6.94
C SER A 68 -0.51 -14.52 8.11
N ARG A 69 0.63 -13.82 8.10
CA ARG A 69 1.69 -13.90 9.11
C ARG A 69 1.61 -12.77 10.16
N GLY A 70 0.64 -11.88 10.09
CA GLY A 70 0.54 -10.74 11.00
C GLY A 70 -0.83 -10.11 11.02
N VAL A 71 -0.87 -8.79 11.09
CA VAL A 71 -2.08 -7.97 11.12
C VAL A 71 -2.21 -7.19 9.82
N ILE A 72 -3.37 -7.34 9.16
CA ILE A 72 -3.80 -6.43 8.10
C ILE A 72 -4.82 -5.43 8.65
N PHE A 73 -4.62 -4.15 8.36
CA PHE A 73 -5.57 -3.09 8.68
C PHE A 73 -6.49 -2.86 7.47
N SER A 74 -7.73 -3.32 7.56
CA SER A 74 -8.69 -3.23 6.45
C SER A 74 -9.29 -1.83 6.28
N ASN A 75 -9.08 -0.94 7.25
CA ASN A 75 -9.57 0.44 7.28
C ASN A 75 -8.40 1.40 7.55
N ALA A 76 -7.34 1.30 6.71
CA ALA A 76 -6.17 2.16 6.77
C ALA A 76 -6.25 3.25 5.70
N HIS A 77 -5.90 4.50 6.08
CA HIS A 77 -6.03 5.66 5.18
C HIS A 77 -4.74 6.48 5.10
N CYS A 78 -4.45 6.99 3.91
CA CYS A 78 -3.40 7.98 3.71
C CYS A 78 -3.86 9.37 4.20
N GLN A 79 -2.91 10.26 4.52
CA GLN A 79 -3.23 11.62 4.95
C GLN A 79 -3.46 12.57 3.80
N SER A 80 -3.17 12.13 2.59
CA SER A 80 -3.54 12.82 1.36
C SER A 80 -3.50 11.82 0.19
N SER A 81 -4.45 11.93 -0.70
CA SER A 81 -4.51 11.12 -1.92
C SER A 81 -3.54 11.63 -3.02
N VAL A 82 -2.34 12.07 -2.62
CA VAL A 82 -1.23 12.53 -3.48
C VAL A 82 0.10 12.07 -2.90
N CYS A 83 1.00 11.56 -3.74
CA CYS A 83 2.26 10.93 -3.31
C CYS A 83 3.10 11.80 -2.36
N ASN A 84 3.38 13.07 -2.72
CA ASN A 84 4.26 13.91 -1.91
C ASN A 84 3.70 14.20 -0.50
N PRO A 85 2.48 14.74 -0.34
CA PRO A 85 1.95 15.03 1.00
C PRO A 85 1.71 13.75 1.82
N SER A 86 1.25 12.65 1.21
CA SER A 86 1.09 11.38 1.92
C SER A 86 2.43 10.87 2.47
N ARG A 87 3.45 10.79 1.61
CA ARG A 87 4.80 10.34 2.01
C ARG A 87 5.45 11.30 3.01
N ALA A 88 5.26 12.61 2.85
CA ALA A 88 5.74 13.59 3.82
C ALA A 88 5.10 13.38 5.20
N SER A 89 3.78 13.17 5.24
CA SER A 89 3.03 12.91 6.49
C SER A 89 3.51 11.62 7.16
N LEU A 90 3.59 10.53 6.41
CA LEU A 90 4.10 9.25 6.89
C LEU A 90 5.51 9.38 7.48
N MET A 91 6.43 10.01 6.74
CA MET A 91 7.84 10.09 7.12
C MET A 91 8.14 11.07 8.27
N THR A 92 7.23 12.00 8.55
CA THR A 92 7.39 13.00 9.63
C THR A 92 6.39 12.81 10.76
N SER A 93 5.36 11.98 10.57
CA SER A 93 4.19 11.86 11.44
C SER A 93 3.48 13.18 11.70
N LEU A 94 3.40 14.05 10.66
CA LEU A 94 2.69 15.33 10.70
C LEU A 94 1.59 15.36 9.63
N TYR A 95 0.43 15.92 9.96
CA TYR A 95 -0.61 16.14 8.96
C TYR A 95 -0.19 17.16 7.89
N PRO A 96 -0.78 17.11 6.67
CA PRO A 96 -0.58 18.12 5.65
C PRO A 96 -0.89 19.54 6.14
N SER A 97 -1.91 19.69 7.00
CA SER A 97 -2.30 20.96 7.63
C SER A 97 -1.23 21.53 8.56
N THR A 98 -0.43 20.68 9.19
CA THR A 98 0.67 21.08 10.08
C THR A 98 1.94 21.34 9.29
N SER A 99 2.28 20.44 8.37
CA SER A 99 3.49 20.53 7.54
C SER A 99 3.41 21.60 6.45
N GLY A 100 2.19 21.98 6.01
CA GLY A 100 1.96 22.86 4.86
C GLY A 100 2.22 22.18 3.51
N ILE A 101 2.41 20.86 3.49
CA ILE A 101 2.68 20.08 2.28
C ILE A 101 1.37 19.45 1.79
N TYR A 102 0.71 20.08 0.83
CA TYR A 102 -0.59 19.65 0.31
C TYR A 102 -0.52 19.03 -1.08
N PHE A 103 0.52 19.35 -1.87
CA PHE A 103 0.67 18.93 -3.25
C PHE A 103 2.08 18.41 -3.53
N LEU A 104 2.47 18.30 -4.81
CA LEU A 104 3.77 17.78 -5.23
C LEU A 104 4.97 18.68 -4.82
N SER A 105 4.70 19.89 -4.36
CA SER A 105 5.63 20.86 -3.78
C SER A 105 4.92 21.63 -2.67
N PRO A 106 5.62 22.08 -1.60
CA PRO A 106 7.07 21.91 -1.35
C PRO A 106 7.46 20.48 -0.95
N ASP A 107 8.75 20.19 -0.96
CA ASP A 107 9.35 18.99 -0.36
C ASP A 107 9.45 19.12 1.17
N VAL A 108 9.67 18.01 1.89
CA VAL A 108 9.85 17.99 3.35
C VAL A 108 10.93 18.99 3.80
N LYS A 109 12.08 19.05 3.12
CA LYS A 109 13.18 19.99 3.45
C LYS A 109 12.86 21.46 3.18
N GLU A 110 11.89 21.72 2.30
CA GLU A 110 11.49 23.07 1.90
C GLU A 110 10.35 23.62 2.80
N SER A 111 9.62 22.75 3.48
CA SER A 111 8.57 23.15 4.42
C SER A 111 9.17 23.76 5.69
N PRO A 112 8.73 24.95 6.11
CA PRO A 112 9.22 25.59 7.34
C PRO A 112 8.99 24.78 8.61
N VAL A 113 8.00 23.88 8.62
CA VAL A 113 7.65 23.03 9.75
C VAL A 113 8.27 21.65 9.59
N ALA A 114 8.00 20.95 8.49
CA ALA A 114 8.45 19.58 8.27
C ALA A 114 9.99 19.45 8.20
N SER A 115 10.71 20.49 7.75
CA SER A 115 12.19 20.51 7.73
C SER A 115 12.84 20.43 9.10
N LYS A 116 12.07 20.71 10.17
CA LYS A 116 12.53 20.59 11.58
C LYS A 116 12.27 19.21 12.17
N SER A 117 11.51 18.37 11.47
CA SER A 117 11.22 17.00 11.88
C SER A 117 12.35 16.08 11.46
N ILE A 118 12.60 15.04 12.24
CA ILE A 118 13.51 13.98 11.88
C ILE A 118 12.68 12.92 11.15
N VAL A 119 12.96 12.68 9.88
CA VAL A 119 12.25 11.63 9.11
C VAL A 119 12.64 10.23 9.57
N ILE A 120 11.76 9.24 9.37
CA ILE A 120 11.96 7.84 9.84
C ILE A 120 13.39 7.34 9.58
N PRO A 121 13.95 7.33 8.37
CA PRO A 121 15.29 6.75 8.15
C PRO A 121 16.39 7.46 8.95
N ARG A 122 16.30 8.78 9.08
CA ARG A 122 17.26 9.57 9.87
C ARG A 122 17.12 9.34 11.37
N ARG A 123 15.91 9.04 11.84
CA ARG A 123 15.71 8.65 13.24
C ARG A 123 16.41 7.33 13.52
N PHE A 124 16.20 6.32 12.69
CA PHE A 124 16.84 5.01 12.86
C PHE A 124 18.37 5.10 12.77
N GLU A 125 18.92 5.90 11.85
CA GLU A 125 20.36 6.17 11.78
C GLU A 125 20.91 6.74 13.12
N LYS A 126 20.22 7.72 13.69
CA LYS A 126 20.62 8.32 14.98
C LYS A 126 20.58 7.33 16.14
N GLU A 127 19.73 6.33 16.07
CA GLU A 127 19.60 5.27 17.08
C GLU A 127 20.57 4.10 16.85
N GLY A 128 21.48 4.23 15.87
CA GLY A 128 22.55 3.27 15.61
C GLY A 128 22.17 2.10 14.69
N PHE A 129 21.08 2.23 13.94
CA PHE A 129 20.73 1.24 12.91
C PHE A 129 21.54 1.48 11.63
N ASN A 130 21.88 0.39 10.93
CA ASN A 130 22.30 0.47 9.54
C ASN A 130 21.08 0.85 8.69
N VAL A 131 21.12 2.01 8.04
CA VAL A 131 20.01 2.49 7.22
C VAL A 131 20.40 2.46 5.76
N PHE A 132 19.61 1.78 4.95
CA PHE A 132 19.76 1.75 3.50
C PHE A 132 18.41 1.61 2.81
N ALA A 133 18.32 2.15 1.60
CA ALA A 133 17.07 2.12 0.86
C ALA A 133 17.26 2.24 -0.65
N ALA A 134 16.23 1.83 -1.38
CA ALA A 134 16.12 1.96 -2.82
C ALA A 134 14.68 2.26 -3.26
N GLY A 135 14.53 2.82 -4.45
CA GLY A 135 13.24 3.07 -5.06
C GLY A 135 12.49 4.28 -4.50
N LYS A 136 11.17 4.29 -4.63
CA LYS A 136 10.34 5.45 -4.30
C LYS A 136 9.90 5.46 -2.84
N LEU A 137 10.67 6.09 -1.95
CA LEU A 137 10.27 6.34 -0.56
C LEU A 137 9.76 7.77 -0.35
N PHE A 138 10.38 8.73 -1.00
CA PHE A 138 9.96 10.12 -1.08
C PHE A 138 9.53 10.45 -2.51
N HIS A 139 8.75 11.50 -2.68
CA HIS A 139 8.32 11.93 -4.03
C HIS A 139 9.50 12.44 -4.86
N ASN A 140 10.37 13.25 -4.26
CA ASN A 140 11.56 13.79 -4.90
C ASN A 140 12.81 13.05 -4.44
N ALA A 141 13.65 12.66 -5.40
CA ALA A 141 14.95 12.05 -5.11
C ALA A 141 16.09 13.08 -4.96
N ARG A 142 15.86 14.37 -5.29
CA ARG A 142 16.90 15.41 -5.21
C ARG A 142 17.34 15.62 -3.77
N GLY A 143 18.61 15.34 -3.49
CA GLY A 143 19.20 15.47 -2.15
C GLY A 143 18.69 14.45 -1.13
N ILE A 144 18.09 13.35 -1.56
CA ILE A 144 17.52 12.33 -0.68
C ILE A 144 18.58 11.74 0.27
N ASN A 145 19.79 11.46 -0.22
CA ASN A 145 20.89 10.96 0.60
C ASN A 145 21.32 11.95 1.69
N GLU A 146 21.33 13.23 1.35
CA GLU A 146 21.78 14.28 2.26
C GLU A 146 20.74 14.55 3.37
N TYR A 147 19.45 14.62 3.01
CA TYR A 147 18.42 15.11 3.91
C TYR A 147 17.55 14.01 4.54
N HIS A 148 17.31 12.93 3.81
CA HIS A 148 16.23 11.99 4.19
C HIS A 148 16.71 10.57 4.44
N VAL A 149 17.49 9.97 3.53
CA VAL A 149 17.84 8.54 3.59
C VAL A 149 19.35 8.38 3.41
N PRO A 150 20.09 8.04 4.46
CA PRO A 150 21.49 7.64 4.31
C PRO A 150 21.60 6.38 3.44
N ASN A 151 22.67 6.24 2.67
CA ASN A 151 22.94 5.08 1.81
C ASN A 151 21.78 4.73 0.86
N TYR A 152 21.15 5.74 0.26
CA TYR A 152 20.13 5.54 -0.75
C TYR A 152 20.75 5.07 -2.07
N ALA A 153 20.40 3.86 -2.52
CA ALA A 153 20.97 3.24 -3.71
C ALA A 153 20.46 3.82 -5.03
N GLY A 154 19.32 4.51 -5.02
CA GLY A 154 18.77 5.15 -6.21
C GLY A 154 17.37 4.65 -6.61
N GLN A 155 16.85 5.21 -7.69
CA GLN A 155 15.52 4.92 -8.22
C GLN A 155 15.49 3.83 -9.31
N PHE A 156 16.63 3.35 -9.75
CA PHE A 156 16.81 2.27 -10.75
C PHE A 156 16.05 2.46 -12.08
N GLY A 157 15.83 3.69 -12.48
CA GLY A 157 15.11 4.01 -13.70
C GLY A 157 13.74 4.65 -13.47
N HIS A 158 13.40 4.99 -12.22
CA HIS A 158 12.19 5.74 -11.87
C HIS A 158 10.92 5.06 -12.39
N PHE A 159 10.13 5.69 -13.24
CA PHE A 159 8.88 5.11 -13.78
C PHE A 159 9.11 4.01 -14.83
N GLY A 160 10.34 3.66 -15.14
CA GLY A 160 10.69 2.56 -16.03
C GLY A 160 11.06 2.98 -17.44
N PRO A 161 11.41 2.00 -18.29
CA PRO A 161 11.64 2.27 -19.68
C PRO A 161 10.35 2.77 -20.32
N MET A 162 10.49 3.72 -21.26
CA MET A 162 9.38 4.31 -21.99
C MET A 162 9.47 3.90 -23.46
N PRO A 163 8.38 3.43 -24.08
CA PRO A 163 8.34 3.18 -25.51
C PRO A 163 8.54 4.48 -26.29
N LYS A 164 8.96 4.39 -27.55
CA LYS A 164 9.15 5.57 -28.41
C LYS A 164 7.85 6.36 -28.58
N GLU A 165 6.77 5.63 -28.84
CA GLU A 165 5.41 6.15 -28.96
C GLU A 165 4.56 5.57 -27.84
N LYS A 166 3.48 6.23 -27.49
CA LYS A 166 2.52 5.72 -26.50
C LYS A 166 1.90 4.43 -27.01
N LEU A 167 1.58 3.53 -26.07
CA LEU A 167 0.89 2.27 -26.37
C LEU A 167 -0.62 2.48 -26.43
N SER A 168 -1.16 3.32 -25.54
CA SER A 168 -2.57 3.70 -25.55
C SER A 168 -2.84 4.81 -26.57
N SER A 169 -4.10 4.93 -26.97
CA SER A 169 -4.58 6.04 -27.85
C SER A 169 -4.76 7.37 -27.11
N PHE A 170 -4.57 7.40 -25.78
CA PHE A 170 -4.79 8.61 -24.97
C PHE A 170 -3.85 9.76 -25.35
N PRO A 171 -4.39 10.94 -25.76
CA PRO A 171 -3.57 12.04 -26.26
C PRO A 171 -2.91 12.89 -25.16
N GLY A 172 -3.22 12.63 -23.87
CA GLY A 172 -2.75 13.43 -22.74
C GLY A 172 -1.28 13.19 -22.37
N HIS A 173 -0.94 13.51 -21.12
CA HIS A 173 0.43 13.46 -20.63
C HIS A 173 1.11 12.11 -20.85
N ARG A 174 2.38 12.09 -21.26
CA ARG A 174 3.13 10.88 -21.64
C ARG A 174 3.19 9.78 -20.57
N LEU A 175 3.15 10.14 -19.28
CA LEU A 175 3.12 9.15 -18.19
C LEU A 175 1.77 8.43 -18.11
N TRP A 176 0.69 9.02 -18.62
CA TRP A 176 -0.61 8.35 -18.70
C TRP A 176 -0.65 7.46 -19.91
N ASP A 177 -0.13 6.29 -19.74
CA ASP A 177 -0.03 5.26 -20.77
C ASP A 177 -0.11 3.87 -20.11
N TRP A 178 -0.58 2.87 -20.85
CA TRP A 178 -0.81 1.52 -20.35
C TRP A 178 -0.65 0.49 -21.45
N GLY A 179 -0.23 -0.72 -21.09
CA GLY A 179 -0.05 -1.81 -22.03
C GLY A 179 1.17 -2.68 -21.76
N VAL A 180 1.37 -3.66 -22.65
CA VAL A 180 2.49 -4.62 -22.55
C VAL A 180 3.80 -3.93 -22.90
N TYR A 181 4.63 -3.70 -21.92
CA TYR A 181 5.99 -3.14 -22.06
C TYR A 181 6.73 -3.18 -20.72
N PRO A 182 8.06 -3.40 -20.66
CA PRO A 182 8.93 -3.91 -21.71
C PRO A 182 8.78 -5.42 -21.91
N ASP A 183 9.71 -6.07 -22.63
CA ASP A 183 9.65 -7.51 -22.91
C ASP A 183 9.93 -8.38 -21.68
N ARG A 184 10.78 -7.93 -20.75
CA ARG A 184 11.25 -8.71 -19.60
C ARG A 184 11.22 -7.92 -18.29
N ASP A 185 11.04 -8.66 -17.18
CA ASP A 185 11.00 -8.08 -15.82
C ASP A 185 12.29 -7.34 -15.46
N ASP A 186 13.46 -7.85 -15.83
CA ASP A 186 14.78 -7.27 -15.49
C ASP A 186 15.03 -5.88 -16.12
N GLN A 187 14.20 -5.49 -17.07
CA GLN A 187 14.20 -4.15 -17.64
C GLN A 187 13.43 -3.15 -16.75
N MET A 188 12.56 -3.65 -15.86
CA MET A 188 11.72 -2.85 -14.97
C MET A 188 12.51 -2.35 -13.74
N PRO A 189 12.27 -1.11 -13.28
CA PRO A 189 12.89 -0.58 -12.05
C PRO A 189 12.57 -1.45 -10.84
N ASP A 190 11.33 -1.88 -10.67
CA ASP A 190 10.89 -2.64 -9.51
C ASP A 190 11.61 -3.99 -9.39
N HIS A 191 11.91 -4.64 -10.52
CA HIS A 191 12.75 -5.83 -10.53
C HIS A 191 14.18 -5.55 -10.02
N LYS A 192 14.77 -4.44 -10.44
CA LYS A 192 16.12 -4.03 -10.02
C LYS A 192 16.17 -3.64 -8.55
N ILE A 193 15.09 -3.00 -8.05
CA ILE A 193 14.92 -2.66 -6.64
C ILE A 193 14.83 -3.94 -5.81
N ALA A 194 14.04 -4.94 -6.26
CA ALA A 194 13.97 -6.24 -5.58
C ALA A 194 15.33 -6.94 -5.58
N SER A 195 16.05 -6.98 -6.71
CA SER A 195 17.40 -7.56 -6.78
C SER A 195 18.39 -6.89 -5.84
N TRP A 196 18.34 -5.55 -5.74
CA TRP A 196 19.16 -4.81 -4.78
C TRP A 196 18.81 -5.20 -3.34
N ALA A 197 17.52 -5.35 -3.02
CA ALA A 197 17.09 -5.75 -1.67
C ALA A 197 17.53 -7.19 -1.34
N GLU A 198 17.43 -8.13 -2.29
CA GLU A 198 17.95 -9.49 -2.15
C GLU A 198 19.45 -9.50 -1.82
N GLU A 199 20.25 -8.72 -2.56
CA GLU A 199 21.68 -8.59 -2.32
C GLU A 199 21.98 -8.05 -0.91
N ARG A 200 21.25 -7.03 -0.45
CA ARG A 200 21.45 -6.43 0.89
C ARG A 200 21.03 -7.37 2.01
N LEU A 201 19.94 -8.14 1.83
CA LEU A 201 19.48 -9.12 2.81
C LEU A 201 20.41 -10.34 2.93
N ALA A 202 21.17 -10.63 1.87
CA ALA A 202 22.19 -11.70 1.90
C ALA A 202 23.48 -11.30 2.63
N GLU A 203 23.68 -9.99 2.90
CA GLU A 203 24.88 -9.51 3.59
C GLU A 203 24.71 -9.63 5.11
N THR A 204 25.78 -10.07 5.80
CA THR A 204 25.83 -10.05 7.26
C THR A 204 25.89 -8.62 7.79
N GLN A 205 24.96 -8.25 8.67
CA GLN A 205 24.88 -6.95 9.32
C GLN A 205 25.34 -7.06 10.77
N GLU A 206 26.31 -6.25 11.17
CA GLU A 206 26.79 -6.18 12.56
C GLU A 206 25.85 -5.41 13.48
N GLN A 207 25.02 -4.54 12.92
CA GLN A 207 24.03 -3.71 13.62
C GLN A 207 22.62 -4.04 13.12
N PRO A 208 21.58 -3.78 13.93
CA PRO A 208 20.21 -3.85 13.41
C PRO A 208 20.05 -2.89 12.23
N PHE A 209 19.18 -3.25 11.29
CA PHE A 209 18.97 -2.42 10.11
C PHE A 209 17.55 -1.87 10.01
N TRP A 210 17.45 -0.73 9.33
CA TRP A 210 16.23 -0.23 8.73
C TRP A 210 16.40 -0.22 7.21
N MET A 211 15.65 -1.08 6.50
CA MET A 211 15.70 -1.18 5.05
C MET A 211 14.42 -0.64 4.43
N GLY A 212 14.53 0.38 3.57
CA GLY A 212 13.43 0.92 2.80
C GLY A 212 13.43 0.41 1.36
N VAL A 213 12.31 -0.18 0.92
CA VAL A 213 12.11 -0.69 -0.44
C VAL A 213 10.87 -0.02 -1.02
N GLY A 214 11.04 0.86 -2.00
CA GLY A 214 9.95 1.64 -2.60
C GLY A 214 9.68 1.22 -4.05
N PHE A 215 8.57 0.52 -4.30
CA PHE A 215 8.14 0.10 -5.63
C PHE A 215 7.33 1.18 -6.34
N TYR A 216 7.40 1.19 -7.67
CA TYR A 216 6.70 2.15 -8.51
C TYR A 216 5.36 1.63 -9.03
N ARG A 217 5.26 0.32 -9.39
CA ARG A 217 3.99 -0.22 -9.88
C ARG A 217 3.02 -0.41 -8.71
N PRO A 218 1.70 -0.14 -8.95
CA PRO A 218 1.02 0.11 -10.24
C PRO A 218 0.93 1.58 -10.69
N HIS A 219 1.72 2.53 -10.18
CA HIS A 219 1.72 3.91 -10.68
C HIS A 219 1.91 3.98 -12.19
N VAL A 220 1.27 4.95 -12.83
CA VAL A 220 1.43 5.24 -14.26
C VAL A 220 2.90 5.53 -14.63
N PRO A 221 3.37 5.11 -15.84
CA PRO A 221 2.65 4.35 -16.85
C PRO A 221 2.40 2.92 -16.36
N GLN A 222 1.20 2.40 -16.64
CA GLN A 222 0.81 1.06 -16.20
C GLN A 222 1.34 0.02 -17.18
N PHE A 223 2.65 -0.19 -17.13
CA PHE A 223 3.37 -1.13 -17.97
C PHE A 223 3.87 -2.32 -17.16
N ALA A 224 3.71 -3.52 -17.73
CA ALA A 224 4.33 -4.74 -17.26
C ALA A 224 4.62 -5.66 -18.45
N PRO A 225 5.61 -6.58 -18.36
CA PRO A 225 5.84 -7.59 -19.37
C PRO A 225 4.63 -8.49 -19.63
N LYS A 226 4.55 -9.00 -20.88
CA LYS A 226 3.40 -9.76 -21.40
C LYS A 226 2.88 -10.86 -20.48
N LYS A 227 3.77 -11.60 -19.80
CA LYS A 227 3.35 -12.72 -18.91
C LYS A 227 2.40 -12.29 -17.81
N TRP A 228 2.48 -11.03 -17.34
CA TRP A 228 1.59 -10.49 -16.31
C TRP A 228 0.22 -10.14 -16.88
N PHE A 229 0.16 -9.66 -18.12
CA PHE A 229 -1.09 -9.47 -18.85
C PHE A 229 -1.78 -10.81 -19.18
N ASP A 230 -1.01 -11.85 -19.51
CA ASP A 230 -1.56 -13.18 -19.77
C ASP A 230 -2.25 -13.79 -18.53
N MET A 231 -1.93 -13.33 -17.33
CA MET A 231 -2.65 -13.71 -16.12
C MET A 231 -4.06 -13.10 -16.03
N HIS A 232 -4.33 -12.05 -16.79
CA HIS A 232 -5.58 -11.28 -16.81
C HIS A 232 -6.11 -11.12 -18.24
N PRO A 233 -6.64 -12.19 -18.87
CA PRO A 233 -7.14 -12.12 -20.26
C PRO A 233 -8.18 -11.02 -20.42
N ILE A 234 -8.03 -10.17 -21.45
CA ILE A 234 -8.84 -8.97 -21.66
C ILE A 234 -10.34 -9.28 -21.78
N GLU A 235 -10.67 -10.43 -22.37
CA GLU A 235 -12.06 -10.87 -22.59
C GLU A 235 -12.77 -11.14 -21.27
N SER A 236 -12.05 -11.56 -20.23
CA SER A 236 -12.58 -11.91 -18.93
C SER A 236 -12.54 -10.73 -17.92
N ILE A 237 -11.95 -9.60 -18.28
CA ILE A 237 -11.83 -8.45 -17.36
C ILE A 237 -13.20 -7.98 -16.92
N GLN A 238 -13.39 -7.94 -15.60
CA GLN A 238 -14.53 -7.35 -14.93
C GLN A 238 -14.21 -5.88 -14.63
N LEU A 239 -15.13 -4.99 -14.94
CA LEU A 239 -15.00 -3.58 -14.60
C LEU A 239 -15.52 -3.33 -13.18
N PRO A 240 -14.99 -2.32 -12.48
CA PRO A 240 -15.57 -1.85 -11.24
C PRO A 240 -17.06 -1.54 -11.39
N LYS A 241 -17.81 -1.70 -10.31
CA LYS A 241 -19.23 -1.34 -10.29
C LYS A 241 -19.36 0.17 -10.16
N VAL A 242 -20.08 0.76 -11.09
CA VAL A 242 -20.41 2.18 -11.08
C VAL A 242 -21.90 2.37 -11.36
N ILE A 243 -22.46 3.48 -10.93
CA ILE A 243 -23.83 3.90 -11.24
C ILE A 243 -23.79 5.17 -12.06
N SER A 244 -24.76 5.35 -12.95
CA SER A 244 -24.75 6.45 -13.93
C SER A 244 -24.99 7.84 -13.35
N ASP A 245 -25.46 7.92 -12.12
CA ASP A 245 -25.79 9.16 -11.40
C ASP A 245 -24.97 9.34 -10.12
N ASP A 246 -23.81 8.68 -10.03
CA ASP A 246 -22.94 8.66 -8.85
C ASP A 246 -22.49 10.07 -8.38
N LEU A 247 -22.31 11.00 -9.33
CA LEU A 247 -21.90 12.37 -9.02
C LEU A 247 -23.06 13.37 -8.89
N SER A 248 -24.32 12.90 -8.98
CA SER A 248 -25.49 13.80 -9.06
C SER A 248 -25.82 14.53 -7.75
N ASP A 249 -25.40 13.99 -6.62
CA ASP A 249 -25.60 14.52 -5.26
C ASP A 249 -24.31 15.11 -4.65
N ILE A 250 -23.27 15.24 -5.45
CA ILE A 250 -21.99 15.85 -5.09
C ILE A 250 -21.92 17.29 -5.59
N SER A 251 -21.36 18.19 -4.79
CA SER A 251 -21.17 19.59 -5.21
C SER A 251 -20.27 19.69 -6.44
N SER A 252 -20.52 20.69 -7.29
CA SER A 252 -19.65 20.94 -8.45
C SER A 252 -18.21 21.22 -8.04
N TYR A 253 -17.99 21.83 -6.88
CA TYR A 253 -16.66 22.05 -6.33
C TYR A 253 -15.97 20.71 -5.97
N GLY A 254 -16.66 19.81 -5.26
CA GLY A 254 -16.14 18.48 -4.90
C GLY A 254 -15.73 17.67 -6.13
N VAL A 255 -16.53 17.74 -7.20
CA VAL A 255 -16.19 17.10 -8.48
C VAL A 255 -14.98 17.79 -9.15
N ASP A 256 -14.98 19.12 -9.24
CA ASP A 256 -13.98 19.87 -10.00
C ASP A 256 -12.57 19.81 -9.41
N ILE A 257 -12.42 19.82 -8.06
CA ILE A 257 -11.10 19.72 -7.42
C ILE A 257 -10.39 18.41 -7.74
N THR A 258 -11.16 17.37 -8.06
CA THR A 258 -10.62 16.05 -8.36
C THR A 258 -10.18 15.90 -9.82
N ARG A 259 -10.62 16.78 -10.73
CA ARG A 259 -10.36 16.67 -12.16
C ARG A 259 -8.92 17.08 -12.51
N LEU A 260 -8.23 16.18 -13.21
CA LEU A 260 -6.87 16.40 -13.74
C LEU A 260 -6.95 16.78 -15.23
N LYS A 261 -7.50 17.94 -15.53
CA LYS A 261 -7.68 18.42 -16.92
C LYS A 261 -6.36 18.30 -17.71
N HIS A 262 -6.41 17.65 -18.88
CA HIS A 262 -5.29 17.43 -19.79
C HIS A 262 -4.12 16.56 -19.27
N ILE A 263 -4.22 15.97 -18.09
CA ILE A 263 -3.18 15.11 -17.52
C ILE A 263 -3.65 13.65 -17.54
N ALA A 264 -4.71 13.34 -16.79
CA ALA A 264 -5.33 12.01 -16.74
C ALA A 264 -6.49 11.90 -17.75
N PRO A 265 -6.83 10.69 -18.21
CA PRO A 265 -8.01 10.49 -19.04
C PRO A 265 -9.29 10.78 -18.24
N THR A 266 -10.29 11.34 -18.90
CA THR A 266 -11.62 11.51 -18.33
C THR A 266 -12.43 10.24 -18.49
N TYR A 267 -13.49 10.08 -17.69
CA TYR A 267 -14.37 8.92 -17.76
C TYR A 267 -15.03 8.81 -19.15
N GLU A 268 -15.49 9.95 -19.69
CA GLU A 268 -16.08 10.03 -21.02
C GLU A 268 -15.09 9.56 -22.09
N TRP A 269 -13.84 10.07 -22.05
CA TRP A 269 -12.82 9.68 -23.03
C TRP A 269 -12.54 8.17 -22.97
N VAL A 270 -12.39 7.60 -21.76
CA VAL A 270 -12.10 6.18 -21.57
C VAL A 270 -13.23 5.30 -22.09
N THR A 271 -14.48 5.69 -21.83
CA THR A 271 -15.67 4.93 -22.27
C THR A 271 -15.90 5.05 -23.77
N GLU A 272 -15.78 6.25 -24.34
CA GLU A 272 -15.94 6.49 -25.78
C GLU A 272 -14.87 5.84 -26.64
N ASN A 273 -13.66 5.64 -26.12
CA ASN A 273 -12.54 5.01 -26.83
C ASN A 273 -12.32 3.53 -26.44
N GLU A 274 -13.23 2.92 -25.69
CA GLU A 274 -13.20 1.51 -25.27
C GLU A 274 -11.92 1.14 -24.48
N GLU A 275 -11.31 2.12 -23.77
CA GLU A 275 -10.03 1.96 -23.04
C GLU A 275 -10.20 1.50 -21.59
N TRP A 276 -11.42 1.34 -21.09
CA TRP A 276 -11.63 0.97 -19.68
C TRP A 276 -11.10 -0.43 -19.34
N LYS A 277 -11.44 -1.44 -20.14
CA LYS A 277 -10.89 -2.80 -19.93
C LYS A 277 -9.37 -2.86 -20.09
N PRO A 278 -8.75 -2.24 -21.10
CA PRO A 278 -7.30 -2.11 -21.17
C PRO A 278 -6.64 -1.48 -19.95
N LEU A 279 -7.23 -0.41 -19.40
CA LEU A 279 -6.75 0.24 -18.17
C LEU A 279 -6.81 -0.70 -16.96
N VAL A 280 -7.97 -1.33 -16.72
CA VAL A 280 -8.16 -2.28 -15.62
C VAL A 280 -7.22 -3.48 -15.76
N GLN A 281 -7.10 -4.04 -16.96
CA GLN A 281 -6.15 -5.12 -17.22
C GLN A 281 -4.71 -4.73 -16.89
N SER A 282 -4.30 -3.54 -17.34
CA SER A 282 -2.94 -3.05 -17.13
C SER A 282 -2.64 -2.80 -15.65
N TYR A 283 -3.62 -2.28 -14.91
CA TYR A 283 -3.49 -2.09 -13.48
C TYR A 283 -3.33 -3.44 -12.76
N LEU A 284 -4.20 -4.42 -13.04
CA LEU A 284 -4.11 -5.78 -12.47
C LEU A 284 -2.79 -6.48 -12.84
N ALA A 285 -2.31 -6.31 -14.07
CA ALA A 285 -1.01 -6.84 -14.50
C ALA A 285 0.15 -6.20 -13.71
N CYS A 286 0.10 -4.89 -13.48
CA CYS A 286 1.09 -4.18 -12.67
C CYS A 286 1.03 -4.60 -11.19
N VAL A 287 -0.15 -4.82 -10.64
CA VAL A 287 -0.34 -5.34 -9.26
C VAL A 287 0.27 -6.72 -9.12
N SER A 288 -0.01 -7.63 -10.06
CA SER A 288 0.57 -8.99 -10.04
C SER A 288 2.09 -8.97 -10.23
N PHE A 289 2.60 -8.05 -11.05
CA PHE A 289 4.04 -7.85 -11.24
C PHE A 289 4.71 -7.38 -9.96
N VAL A 290 4.19 -6.35 -9.30
CA VAL A 290 4.81 -5.82 -8.06
C VAL A 290 4.67 -6.82 -6.90
N ASP A 291 3.56 -7.54 -6.80
CA ASP A 291 3.40 -8.64 -5.84
C ASP A 291 4.53 -9.67 -5.96
N ALA A 292 4.89 -10.06 -7.19
CA ALA A 292 5.99 -10.98 -7.39
C ALA A 292 7.36 -10.39 -6.99
N GLN A 293 7.58 -9.07 -7.17
CA GLN A 293 8.81 -8.43 -6.70
C GLN A 293 8.85 -8.35 -5.17
N ILE A 294 7.73 -8.05 -4.52
CA ILE A 294 7.58 -8.13 -3.06
C ILE A 294 7.88 -9.55 -2.57
N GLY A 295 7.35 -10.56 -3.26
CA GLY A 295 7.60 -11.97 -2.95
C GLY A 295 9.07 -12.35 -2.95
N ARG A 296 9.87 -11.79 -3.87
CA ARG A 296 11.33 -11.99 -3.92
C ARG A 296 12.02 -11.42 -2.69
N VAL A 297 11.67 -10.19 -2.31
CA VAL A 297 12.25 -9.53 -1.13
C VAL A 297 11.89 -10.28 0.15
N LEU A 298 10.62 -10.72 0.28
CA LEU A 298 10.17 -11.51 1.44
C LEU A 298 10.86 -12.88 1.50
N ALA A 299 11.04 -13.55 0.36
CA ALA A 299 11.75 -14.83 0.30
C ALA A 299 13.22 -14.68 0.74
N ALA A 300 13.91 -13.63 0.27
CA ALA A 300 15.28 -13.35 0.69
C ALA A 300 15.39 -13.04 2.20
N LEU A 301 14.39 -12.38 2.78
CA LEU A 301 14.33 -12.16 4.24
C LEU A 301 14.11 -13.48 4.99
N ASP A 302 13.18 -14.33 4.52
CA ASP A 302 12.81 -15.59 5.16
C ASP A 302 13.94 -16.65 5.06
N GLU A 303 14.69 -16.66 3.95
CA GLU A 303 15.83 -17.54 3.73
C GLU A 303 17.11 -17.07 4.45
N GLY A 304 17.15 -15.81 4.86
CA GLY A 304 18.29 -15.18 5.54
C GLY A 304 18.26 -15.36 7.06
N GLU A 305 19.21 -14.70 7.74
CA GLU A 305 19.38 -14.78 9.20
C GLU A 305 18.45 -13.84 9.97
N TYR A 306 17.61 -13.04 9.26
CA TYR A 306 16.91 -11.88 9.83
C TYR A 306 15.40 -12.07 9.97
N GLY A 307 14.81 -13.11 9.37
CA GLY A 307 13.36 -13.31 9.29
C GLY A 307 12.66 -13.24 10.65
N ASP A 308 13.15 -13.95 11.63
CA ASP A 308 12.54 -14.07 12.97
C ASP A 308 12.67 -12.80 13.84
N ARG A 309 13.52 -11.84 13.45
CA ARG A 309 13.80 -10.62 14.21
C ARG A 309 13.56 -9.34 13.42
N THR A 310 12.76 -9.40 12.38
CA THR A 310 12.45 -8.25 11.51
C THR A 310 10.96 -7.92 11.55
N TYR A 311 10.64 -6.66 11.84
CA TYR A 311 9.32 -6.12 11.57
C TYR A 311 9.21 -5.76 10.09
N VAL A 312 8.21 -6.30 9.40
CA VAL A 312 7.88 -5.97 8.02
C VAL A 312 6.65 -5.08 8.02
N VAL A 313 6.76 -3.89 7.44
CA VAL A 313 5.63 -2.98 7.21
C VAL A 313 5.47 -2.81 5.71
N LEU A 314 4.34 -3.27 5.18
CA LEU A 314 3.95 -3.08 3.78
C LEU A 314 2.74 -2.16 3.71
N PHE A 315 2.81 -1.13 2.87
CA PHE A 315 1.71 -0.18 2.66
C PHE A 315 1.76 0.44 1.26
N SER A 316 0.62 1.02 0.85
CA SER A 316 0.56 1.94 -0.29
C SER A 316 0.54 3.39 0.20
N ASP A 317 1.10 4.31 -0.58
CA ASP A 317 1.10 5.74 -0.22
C ASP A 317 -0.26 6.42 -0.37
N HIS A 318 -1.12 5.96 -1.25
CA HIS A 318 -2.53 6.36 -1.42
C HIS A 318 -3.25 5.36 -2.33
N GLY A 319 -4.56 5.52 -2.44
CA GLY A 319 -5.39 4.72 -3.31
C GLY A 319 -5.40 5.20 -4.78
N PHE A 320 -6.30 4.62 -5.59
CA PHE A 320 -6.43 4.91 -7.01
C PHE A 320 -7.81 4.47 -7.52
N HIS A 321 -8.52 5.32 -8.25
CA HIS A 321 -9.77 5.00 -8.92
C HIS A 321 -9.54 4.42 -10.31
N LEU A 322 -10.36 3.47 -10.69
CA LEU A 322 -10.34 2.80 -12.00
C LEU A 322 -11.71 2.80 -12.68
N GLY A 323 -12.48 3.86 -12.47
CA GLY A 323 -13.82 4.10 -13.00
C GLY A 323 -14.81 4.55 -11.93
N GLU A 324 -14.57 4.23 -10.66
CA GLU A 324 -15.37 4.67 -9.52
C GLU A 324 -15.36 6.20 -9.46
N LYS A 325 -16.48 6.81 -9.09
CA LYS A 325 -16.64 8.27 -9.08
C LYS A 325 -16.25 8.92 -10.43
N GLU A 326 -16.52 8.22 -11.54
CA GLU A 326 -16.17 8.66 -12.90
C GLU A 326 -14.71 9.10 -13.06
N ARG A 327 -13.75 8.33 -12.44
CA ARG A 327 -12.34 8.71 -12.37
C ARG A 327 -11.39 7.59 -12.74
N PHE A 328 -10.23 7.99 -13.27
CA PHE A 328 -9.08 7.12 -13.50
C PHE A 328 -7.83 7.78 -12.93
N ALA A 329 -7.86 8.08 -11.62
CA ALA A 329 -6.75 8.75 -10.92
C ALA A 329 -6.94 8.65 -9.41
N LYS A 330 -5.94 9.08 -8.67
CA LYS A 330 -5.98 9.51 -7.28
C LYS A 330 -6.52 10.95 -7.16
N ARG A 331 -6.31 11.63 -6.06
CA ARG A 331 -6.68 13.03 -5.79
C ARG A 331 -8.17 13.21 -5.53
N SER A 332 -8.70 12.42 -4.63
CA SER A 332 -10.06 12.53 -4.12
C SER A 332 -10.07 12.35 -2.61
N LEU A 333 -11.20 12.63 -1.98
CA LEU A 333 -11.43 12.38 -0.57
C LEU A 333 -12.29 11.14 -0.34
N TRP A 334 -12.71 10.46 -1.41
CA TRP A 334 -13.50 9.23 -1.38
C TRP A 334 -12.64 8.02 -1.05
N GLU A 335 -13.32 6.92 -0.76
CA GLU A 335 -12.72 5.66 -0.28
C GLU A 335 -11.57 5.18 -1.17
N ASP A 336 -11.80 5.01 -2.48
CA ASP A 336 -10.79 4.50 -3.41
C ASP A 336 -9.54 5.38 -3.55
N GLY A 337 -9.65 6.68 -3.22
CA GLY A 337 -8.52 7.59 -3.22
C GLY A 337 -7.70 7.57 -1.93
N THR A 338 -8.34 7.27 -0.80
CA THR A 338 -7.73 7.42 0.53
C THR A 338 -7.41 6.11 1.23
N ARG A 339 -8.20 5.05 1.01
CA ARG A 339 -7.99 3.71 1.59
C ARG A 339 -6.81 3.02 0.94
N VAL A 340 -5.98 2.40 1.76
CA VAL A 340 -4.72 1.78 1.35
C VAL A 340 -4.50 0.44 2.04
N PRO A 341 -3.79 -0.51 1.41
CA PRO A 341 -3.22 -1.65 2.11
C PRO A 341 -2.25 -1.19 3.21
N LEU A 342 -2.36 -1.80 4.40
CA LEU A 342 -1.38 -1.70 5.48
C LEU A 342 -1.28 -3.05 6.17
N ILE A 343 -0.11 -3.69 6.08
CA ILE A 343 0.19 -4.99 6.68
C ILE A 343 1.42 -4.83 7.57
N ILE A 344 1.32 -5.30 8.82
CA ILE A 344 2.44 -5.29 9.77
C ILE A 344 2.64 -6.71 10.31
N VAL A 345 3.86 -7.22 10.15
CA VAL A 345 4.28 -8.57 10.55
C VAL A 345 5.57 -8.47 11.34
N GLY A 346 5.79 -9.36 12.28
CA GLY A 346 7.07 -9.45 12.98
C GLY A 346 6.96 -10.12 14.34
N PRO A 347 8.02 -10.05 15.13
CA PRO A 347 8.08 -10.70 16.43
C PRO A 347 6.93 -10.28 17.34
N ASN A 348 6.30 -11.27 17.98
CA ASN A 348 5.19 -11.07 18.92
C ASN A 348 3.92 -10.42 18.35
N ILE A 349 3.79 -10.31 17.01
CA ILE A 349 2.56 -9.89 16.35
C ILE A 349 1.72 -11.14 16.05
N PRO A 350 0.43 -11.19 16.44
CA PRO A 350 -0.43 -12.33 16.18
C PRO A 350 -0.67 -12.52 14.68
N GLU A 351 -0.65 -13.76 14.23
CA GLU A 351 -0.80 -14.12 12.82
C GLU A 351 -2.26 -14.11 12.36
N GLY A 352 -2.47 -13.77 11.08
CA GLY A 352 -3.75 -13.90 10.37
C GLY A 352 -4.88 -13.04 10.93
N LYS A 353 -4.57 -11.88 11.53
CA LYS A 353 -5.57 -10.98 12.10
C LYS A 353 -5.95 -9.88 11.13
N VAL A 354 -7.23 -9.52 11.16
CA VAL A 354 -7.78 -8.37 10.43
C VAL A 354 -8.22 -7.34 11.46
N CYS A 355 -7.69 -6.13 11.37
CA CYS A 355 -8.10 -4.99 12.19
C CYS A 355 -8.97 -4.05 11.34
N ALA A 356 -10.24 -3.84 11.72
CA ALA A 356 -11.17 -2.94 11.03
C ALA A 356 -11.19 -1.52 11.61
N LYS A 357 -10.40 -1.26 12.64
CA LYS A 357 -10.30 0.08 13.24
C LYS A 357 -9.71 1.07 12.25
N PRO A 358 -10.24 2.31 12.19
CA PRO A 358 -9.70 3.34 11.30
C PRO A 358 -8.33 3.78 11.77
N VAL A 359 -7.31 3.54 10.93
CA VAL A 359 -5.91 3.88 11.20
C VAL A 359 -5.33 4.70 10.06
N GLN A 360 -4.18 5.29 10.29
CA GLN A 360 -3.58 6.25 9.40
C GLN A 360 -2.12 5.89 9.09
N LEU A 361 -1.64 6.21 7.88
CA LEU A 361 -0.24 5.96 7.54
C LEU A 361 0.74 6.72 8.43
N LEU A 362 0.39 7.91 8.91
CA LEU A 362 1.25 8.66 9.83
C LEU A 362 1.39 7.99 11.21
N ASP A 363 0.55 7.00 11.53
CA ASP A 363 0.64 6.16 12.73
C ASP A 363 1.81 5.16 12.65
N ILE A 364 2.30 4.86 11.45
CA ILE A 364 3.42 3.94 11.23
C ILE A 364 4.68 4.40 11.95
N TYR A 365 5.00 5.69 11.93
CA TYR A 365 6.22 6.19 12.55
C TYR A 365 6.25 5.96 14.07
N PRO A 366 5.28 6.44 14.88
CA PRO A 366 5.25 6.14 16.31
C PRO A 366 5.15 4.63 16.60
N THR A 367 4.48 3.86 15.75
CA THR A 367 4.42 2.39 15.85
C THR A 367 5.80 1.76 15.73
N LEU A 368 6.58 2.16 14.72
CA LEU A 368 7.94 1.66 14.53
C LEU A 368 8.85 2.01 15.71
N LEU A 369 8.73 3.22 16.28
CA LEU A 369 9.50 3.58 17.46
C LEU A 369 9.16 2.68 18.67
N GLU A 370 7.88 2.42 18.93
CA GLU A 370 7.47 1.54 20.03
C GLU A 370 7.90 0.08 19.79
N LEU A 371 7.71 -0.45 18.58
CA LEU A 371 8.11 -1.81 18.22
C LEU A 371 9.62 -2.05 18.35
N THR A 372 10.43 -1.01 18.13
CA THR A 372 11.90 -1.08 18.22
C THR A 372 12.44 -0.56 19.54
N ASN A 373 11.57 -0.35 20.53
CA ASN A 373 11.89 0.17 21.87
C ASN A 373 12.68 1.49 21.82
N LEU A 374 12.28 2.40 20.92
CA LEU A 374 12.83 3.74 20.79
C LEU A 374 11.88 4.76 21.42
N GLU A 375 12.46 5.85 21.95
CA GLU A 375 11.70 6.91 22.59
C GLU A 375 10.74 7.59 21.61
N ALA A 376 9.48 7.78 22.02
CA ALA A 376 8.48 8.50 21.27
C ALA A 376 8.85 9.99 21.10
N ASP A 377 8.52 10.58 19.96
CA ASP A 377 8.66 12.02 19.73
C ASP A 377 7.30 12.71 20.01
N PRO A 378 7.20 13.60 21.01
CA PRO A 378 5.94 14.26 21.35
C PRO A 378 5.40 15.20 20.24
N ARG A 379 6.19 15.45 19.20
CA ARG A 379 5.77 16.24 18.04
C ARG A 379 4.99 15.41 17.01
N HIS A 380 5.02 14.08 17.11
CA HIS A 380 4.27 13.21 16.21
C HIS A 380 2.77 13.38 16.47
N GLU A 381 2.01 13.54 15.40
CA GLU A 381 0.55 13.65 15.44
C GLU A 381 -0.12 12.27 15.27
N GLY A 382 0.64 11.27 14.77
CA GLY A 382 0.23 9.88 14.71
C GLY A 382 0.25 9.18 16.06
N ARG A 383 -0.37 8.03 16.12
CA ARG A 383 -0.47 7.17 17.29
C ARG A 383 0.12 5.81 17.04
N SER A 384 0.73 5.22 18.05
CA SER A 384 1.23 3.86 17.91
C SER A 384 0.07 2.87 17.74
N LEU A 385 0.19 2.01 16.74
CA LEU A 385 -0.73 0.90 16.46
C LEU A 385 -0.43 -0.35 17.30
N VAL A 386 0.57 -0.32 18.17
CA VAL A 386 0.95 -1.48 19.01
C VAL A 386 -0.21 -2.02 19.84
N PRO A 387 -1.12 -1.22 20.41
CA PRO A 387 -2.32 -1.75 21.06
C PRO A 387 -3.16 -2.62 20.11
N LEU A 388 -3.39 -2.17 18.88
CA LEU A 388 -4.13 -2.91 17.85
C LEU A 388 -3.37 -4.10 17.29
N LEU A 389 -2.04 -4.04 17.27
CA LEU A 389 -1.19 -5.18 16.90
C LEU A 389 -1.22 -6.29 17.95
N LYS A 390 -1.46 -5.97 19.22
CA LYS A 390 -1.62 -6.95 20.30
C LYS A 390 -3.03 -7.53 20.36
N ASP A 391 -4.04 -6.67 20.16
CA ASP A 391 -5.46 -7.03 20.17
C ASP A 391 -6.20 -6.15 19.14
N VAL A 392 -6.61 -6.74 18.03
CA VAL A 392 -7.29 -6.04 16.94
C VAL A 392 -8.65 -5.43 17.35
N GLU A 393 -9.21 -5.88 18.47
CA GLU A 393 -10.45 -5.37 19.09
C GLU A 393 -10.19 -4.39 20.24
N ALA A 394 -8.92 -4.02 20.50
CA ALA A 394 -8.61 -3.04 21.54
C ALA A 394 -9.41 -1.74 21.37
N ASP A 395 -9.67 -1.04 22.47
CA ASP A 395 -10.35 0.25 22.44
C ASP A 395 -9.54 1.27 21.61
N TRP A 396 -10.17 1.79 20.55
CA TRP A 396 -9.57 2.71 19.60
C TRP A 396 -10.54 3.84 19.26
N PRO A 397 -10.67 4.86 20.10
CA PRO A 397 -11.65 5.93 19.93
C PRO A 397 -11.24 7.00 18.91
N TYR A 398 -10.31 6.65 18.01
CA TYR A 398 -9.74 7.59 17.05
C TYR A 398 -10.32 7.35 15.66
N MET A 399 -10.39 8.43 14.89
CA MET A 399 -10.81 8.42 13.48
C MET A 399 -9.59 8.68 12.60
N ALA A 400 -9.61 8.15 11.39
CA ALA A 400 -8.63 8.50 10.37
C ALA A 400 -9.01 9.83 9.71
N ARG A 401 -8.01 10.56 9.24
CA ARG A 401 -8.20 11.83 8.52
C ARG A 401 -7.35 11.85 7.26
N SER A 402 -7.96 12.28 6.17
CA SER A 402 -7.26 12.55 4.92
C SER A 402 -7.60 13.94 4.41
N ASN A 403 -6.75 14.48 3.53
CA ASN A 403 -6.85 15.85 3.06
C ASN A 403 -6.52 15.92 1.56
N PHE A 404 -7.19 16.82 0.85
CA PHE A 404 -6.83 17.15 -0.52
C PHE A 404 -6.81 18.66 -0.76
N GLY A 405 -5.66 19.27 -0.48
CA GLY A 405 -5.50 20.72 -0.50
C GLY A 405 -6.05 21.39 0.77
N PRO A 406 -5.78 22.69 0.96
CA PRO A 406 -6.22 23.41 2.16
C PRO A 406 -7.75 23.46 2.26
N GLY A 407 -8.29 23.07 3.40
CA GLY A 407 -9.72 23.17 3.71
C GLY A 407 -10.61 22.12 3.04
N ASN A 408 -10.04 21.11 2.40
CA ASN A 408 -10.76 19.95 1.90
C ASN A 408 -10.30 18.73 2.69
N ASP A 409 -11.16 18.26 3.57
CA ASP A 409 -10.83 17.23 4.56
C ASP A 409 -11.88 16.12 4.55
N THR A 410 -11.45 14.91 4.84
CA THR A 410 -12.34 13.80 5.18
C THR A 410 -11.95 13.18 6.51
N ILE A 411 -12.96 12.78 7.28
CA ILE A 411 -12.82 12.04 8.53
C ILE A 411 -13.52 10.70 8.38
N ILE A 412 -12.83 9.62 8.76
CA ILE A 412 -13.28 8.26 8.59
C ILE A 412 -13.31 7.57 9.96
N SER A 413 -14.49 7.02 10.30
CA SER A 413 -14.70 6.14 11.46
C SER A 413 -14.73 4.67 11.01
N GLU A 414 -15.14 3.75 11.89
CA GLU A 414 -15.34 2.34 11.52
C GLU A 414 -16.47 2.16 10.50
N GLN A 415 -17.46 3.05 10.51
CA GLN A 415 -18.68 2.91 9.74
C GLN A 415 -18.97 4.10 8.82
N TYR A 416 -18.50 5.27 9.16
CA TYR A 416 -18.91 6.51 8.51
C TYR A 416 -17.73 7.24 7.89
N ARG A 417 -18.00 7.93 6.78
CA ARG A 417 -17.14 8.96 6.20
C ARG A 417 -17.88 10.28 6.14
N TYR A 418 -17.21 11.34 6.59
CA TYR A 418 -17.65 12.72 6.42
C TYR A 418 -16.61 13.48 5.63
N ILE A 419 -17.04 14.23 4.62
CA ILE A 419 -16.19 15.09 3.79
C ILE A 419 -16.68 16.52 3.93
N GLN A 420 -15.75 17.44 4.16
CA GLN A 420 -16.00 18.87 4.13
C GLN A 420 -15.07 19.54 3.11
N TYR A 421 -15.66 20.37 2.25
CA TYR A 421 -14.93 21.11 1.23
C TYR A 421 -14.74 22.56 1.63
N ASN A 422 -13.71 23.22 1.06
CA ASN A 422 -13.36 24.60 1.35
C ASN A 422 -14.43 25.62 0.93
N ASP A 423 -15.35 25.25 0.04
CA ASP A 423 -16.51 26.08 -0.33
C ASP A 423 -17.70 25.95 0.61
N GLY A 424 -17.57 25.08 1.62
CA GLY A 424 -18.59 24.80 2.63
C GLY A 424 -19.57 23.69 2.23
N SER A 425 -19.42 23.05 1.08
CA SER A 425 -20.18 21.86 0.74
C SER A 425 -19.69 20.64 1.51
N GLU A 426 -20.59 19.68 1.71
CA GLU A 426 -20.35 18.53 2.58
C GLU A 426 -20.90 17.24 1.97
N GLU A 427 -20.30 16.11 2.36
CA GLU A 427 -20.77 14.78 2.01
C GLU A 427 -20.73 13.88 3.26
N PHE A 428 -21.68 12.95 3.36
CA PHE A 428 -21.71 11.93 4.41
C PHE A 428 -22.10 10.58 3.85
N TYR A 429 -21.36 9.53 4.25
CA TYR A 429 -21.57 8.16 3.78
C TYR A 429 -21.61 7.17 4.94
N ASP A 430 -22.54 6.21 4.85
CA ASP A 430 -22.66 5.07 5.77
C ASP A 430 -22.17 3.79 5.09
N HIS A 431 -20.94 3.42 5.34
CA HIS A 431 -20.29 2.25 4.71
C HIS A 431 -20.96 0.91 5.09
N SER A 432 -21.75 0.87 6.15
CA SER A 432 -22.55 -0.33 6.47
C SER A 432 -23.68 -0.59 5.48
N LYS A 433 -24.11 0.45 4.74
CA LYS A 433 -25.20 0.40 3.76
C LYS A 433 -24.69 0.66 2.33
N ASP A 434 -23.71 1.54 2.20
CA ASP A 434 -23.16 2.00 0.93
C ASP A 434 -21.61 2.08 0.98
N PRO A 435 -20.93 0.93 0.95
CA PRO A 435 -19.47 0.89 1.00
C PRO A 435 -18.79 1.46 -0.25
N GLN A 436 -19.53 1.74 -1.32
CA GLN A 436 -19.05 2.37 -2.55
C GLN A 436 -19.26 3.89 -2.58
N GLU A 437 -19.88 4.47 -1.54
CA GLU A 437 -20.14 5.92 -1.46
C GLU A 437 -20.98 6.47 -2.63
N TRP A 438 -21.94 5.67 -3.12
CA TRP A 438 -22.79 6.06 -4.25
C TRP A 438 -23.82 7.14 -3.91
N ARG A 439 -24.16 7.32 -2.63
CA ARG A 439 -25.20 8.26 -2.18
C ARG A 439 -24.70 9.11 -1.03
N ASN A 440 -24.63 10.41 -1.30
CA ASN A 440 -24.40 11.40 -0.25
C ASN A 440 -25.69 11.53 0.60
N VAL A 441 -25.61 11.16 1.87
CA VAL A 441 -26.76 11.14 2.79
C VAL A 441 -26.67 12.27 3.84
N ILE A 442 -25.91 13.33 3.57
CA ILE A 442 -25.69 14.45 4.49
C ILE A 442 -27.03 15.11 4.93
N ASP A 443 -28.00 15.23 4.03
CA ASP A 443 -29.31 15.84 4.29
C ASP A 443 -30.39 14.83 4.70
N HIS A 444 -30.01 13.55 4.94
CA HIS A 444 -31.00 12.53 5.27
C HIS A 444 -31.32 12.54 6.76
N ALA A 445 -32.62 12.60 7.10
CA ALA A 445 -33.11 12.76 8.47
C ALA A 445 -32.64 11.68 9.48
N ASP A 446 -32.26 10.50 9.01
CA ASP A 446 -31.73 9.42 9.88
C ASP A 446 -30.33 9.73 10.44
N TYR A 447 -29.65 10.78 9.94
CA TYR A 447 -28.28 11.16 10.30
C TYR A 447 -28.16 12.60 10.85
N GLU A 448 -29.32 13.28 11.12
CA GLU A 448 -29.38 14.61 11.75
C GLU A 448 -28.89 14.61 13.21
#